data_bcad1b53a13d70cd786148501856cb2e
#
_entry.id   bcad1b53a13d70cd786148501856cb2e
#
_cell.length_a   1.000
_cell.length_b   1.000
_cell.length_c   1.000
_cell.angle_alpha   90.00
_cell.angle_beta   90.00
_cell.angle_gamma   90.00
#
_symmetry.space_group_name_H-M   'P 1'
#
loop_
_entity.id
_entity.type
_entity.pdbx_description
1 polymer ?
#
loop_
_entity_poly.entity_id
_entity_poly.type
_entity_poly.pdbx_seq_one_letter_code
_entity_poly.pdbx_strand_id
1 'polypeptide(L)'
;FYGKYEVYITPIVKFIVAFAALMTIDRNIGYMELVSSTPVALILGLLCAILPVGGTIFIAAVVILADMYALSIEVCLVALLLFVLIYFIYFRFAPRQGMGVLLTPICFRLNIPYVIPVGMGLLEEAYSVFAVICGTVVYFFLDGVRQNEKLLGGAAEESAEANSKIVVALNQLLGNKEMYLVLGIMAVTL
;
A
#
# COMPACT_ATOMS: atom_id res chain seq x y z
N PHE A 1 -31.00 5.53 -14.06
CA PHE A 1 -30.47 6.75 -13.39
C PHE A 1 -28.93 6.65 -13.19
N TYR A 2 -28.37 5.48 -12.86
CA TYR A 2 -26.94 5.29 -12.57
C TYR A 2 -26.01 5.61 -13.76
N GLY A 3 -26.33 5.18 -14.97
CA GLY A 3 -25.43 5.31 -16.13
C GLY A 3 -25.19 6.75 -16.62
N LYS A 4 -26.02 7.72 -16.21
CA LYS A 4 -25.85 9.12 -16.63
C LYS A 4 -24.89 9.90 -15.72
N TYR A 5 -24.72 9.44 -14.47
CA TYR A 5 -23.85 10.06 -13.46
C TYR A 5 -22.55 9.31 -13.22
N GLU A 6 -22.36 8.14 -13.80
CA GLU A 6 -21.18 7.29 -13.65
C GLU A 6 -19.89 8.03 -14.03
N VAL A 7 -19.96 8.85 -15.09
CA VAL A 7 -18.83 9.66 -15.59
C VAL A 7 -18.34 10.68 -14.56
N TYR A 8 -19.21 11.17 -13.68
CA TYR A 8 -18.86 12.15 -12.64
C TYR A 8 -18.59 11.49 -11.29
N ILE A 9 -19.32 10.44 -10.95
CA ILE A 9 -19.19 9.74 -9.66
C ILE A 9 -17.87 8.98 -9.61
N THR A 10 -17.48 8.31 -10.68
CA THR A 10 -16.25 7.49 -10.72
C THR A 10 -14.97 8.29 -10.41
N PRO A 11 -14.70 9.46 -11.00
CA PRO A 11 -13.53 10.24 -10.65
C PRO A 11 -13.58 10.81 -9.23
N ILE A 12 -14.77 11.16 -8.71
CA ILE A 12 -14.94 11.65 -7.33
C ILE A 12 -14.60 10.54 -6.34
N VAL A 13 -15.12 9.34 -6.52
CA VAL A 13 -14.82 8.19 -5.66
C VAL A 13 -13.33 7.84 -5.72
N LYS A 14 -12.74 7.82 -6.92
CA LYS A 14 -11.29 7.61 -7.09
C LYS A 14 -10.48 8.67 -6.35
N PHE A 15 -10.85 9.94 -6.45
CA PHE A 15 -10.19 11.02 -5.72
C PHE A 15 -10.24 10.80 -4.22
N ILE A 16 -11.43 10.51 -3.67
CA ILE A 16 -11.61 10.31 -2.22
C ILE A 16 -10.76 9.12 -1.74
N VAL A 17 -10.80 7.99 -2.45
CA VAL A 17 -10.03 6.79 -2.09
C VAL A 17 -8.52 7.05 -2.20
N ALA A 18 -8.07 7.67 -3.30
CA ALA A 18 -6.65 7.99 -3.49
C ALA A 18 -6.15 8.98 -2.44
N PHE A 19 -6.92 10.03 -2.17
CA PHE A 19 -6.58 11.03 -1.15
C PHE A 19 -6.54 10.41 0.26
N ALA A 20 -7.53 9.56 0.60
CA ALA A 20 -7.53 8.82 1.86
C ALA A 20 -6.34 7.87 1.98
N ALA A 21 -5.97 7.18 0.89
CA ALA A 21 -4.79 6.31 0.86
C ALA A 21 -3.50 7.10 1.09
N LEU A 22 -3.29 8.21 0.35
CA LEU A 22 -2.13 9.08 0.49
C LEU A 22 -2.05 9.67 1.91
N MET A 23 -3.16 10.21 2.43
CA MET A 23 -3.21 10.71 3.81
C MET A 23 -2.89 9.63 4.86
N THR A 24 -3.29 8.39 4.59
CA THR A 24 -2.99 7.26 5.47
C THR A 24 -1.51 6.91 5.41
N ILE A 25 -0.90 6.97 4.24
CA ILE A 25 0.55 6.78 4.05
C ILE A 25 1.32 7.89 4.77
N ASP A 26 1.00 9.15 4.49
CA ASP A 26 1.68 10.32 5.08
C ASP A 26 1.64 10.32 6.62
N ARG A 27 0.49 9.99 7.20
CA ARG A 27 0.33 9.91 8.66
C ARG A 27 1.06 8.73 9.31
N ASN A 28 1.34 7.69 8.54
CA ASN A 28 2.00 6.50 9.07
C ASN A 28 3.51 6.53 8.89
N ILE A 29 3.99 7.11 7.79
CA ILE A 29 5.36 6.96 7.35
C ILE A 29 6.00 8.32 7.13
N GLY A 30 5.33 9.31 6.58
CA GLY A 30 5.67 10.74 6.39
C GLY A 30 7.09 11.21 6.69
N TYR A 31 8.10 10.41 6.31
CA TYR A 31 9.51 10.71 6.58
C TYR A 31 10.05 11.82 5.69
N MET A 32 9.43 12.03 4.54
CA MET A 32 9.80 13.09 3.61
C MET A 32 8.84 14.27 3.75
N GLU A 33 9.24 15.33 4.43
CA GLU A 33 8.41 16.54 4.67
C GLU A 33 7.83 17.15 3.39
N LEU A 34 8.55 17.06 2.28
CA LEU A 34 8.11 17.59 0.98
C LEU A 34 6.91 16.81 0.41
N VAL A 35 6.89 15.49 0.58
CA VAL A 35 5.85 14.59 0.04
C VAL A 35 4.67 14.48 1.00
N SER A 36 4.93 14.52 2.32
CA SER A 36 3.92 14.39 3.37
C SER A 36 3.14 15.69 3.63
N SER A 37 3.37 16.73 2.82
CA SER A 37 2.60 17.96 2.94
C SER A 37 1.19 17.81 2.36
N THR A 38 0.18 18.26 3.11
CA THR A 38 -1.24 18.20 2.71
C THR A 38 -1.52 18.73 1.29
N PRO A 39 -0.90 19.85 0.81
CA PRO A 39 -1.13 20.33 -0.55
C PRO A 39 -0.59 19.37 -1.62
N VAL A 40 0.52 18.67 -1.36
CA VAL A 40 1.07 17.66 -2.30
C VAL A 40 0.16 16.44 -2.37
N ALA A 41 -0.32 15.95 -1.23
CA ALA A 41 -1.30 14.86 -1.19
C ALA A 41 -2.59 15.21 -1.96
N LEU A 42 -3.04 16.47 -1.91
CA LEU A 42 -4.21 16.95 -2.65
C LEU A 42 -3.95 16.98 -4.16
N ILE A 43 -2.79 17.49 -4.60
CA ILE A 43 -2.42 17.52 -6.01
C ILE A 43 -2.28 16.10 -6.57
N LEU A 44 -1.60 15.21 -5.84
CA LEU A 44 -1.46 13.81 -6.22
C LEU A 44 -2.81 13.09 -6.25
N GLY A 45 -3.69 13.34 -5.28
CA GLY A 45 -5.05 12.83 -5.27
C GLY A 45 -5.85 13.27 -6.49
N LEU A 46 -5.75 14.55 -6.88
CA LEU A 46 -6.40 15.09 -8.07
C LEU A 46 -5.85 14.43 -9.35
N LEU A 47 -4.54 14.23 -9.43
CA LEU A 47 -3.90 13.52 -10.53
C LEU A 47 -4.43 12.08 -10.62
N CYS A 48 -4.57 11.39 -9.49
CA CYS A 48 -5.11 10.04 -9.40
C CYS A 48 -6.57 9.95 -9.85
N ALA A 49 -7.36 11.02 -9.71
CA ALA A 49 -8.76 11.04 -10.17
C ALA A 49 -8.87 10.89 -11.69
N ILE A 50 -7.89 11.41 -12.43
CA ILE A 50 -7.87 11.38 -13.91
C ILE A 50 -7.26 10.07 -14.41
N LEU A 51 -6.29 9.49 -13.67
CA LEU A 51 -5.61 8.27 -14.09
C LEU A 51 -6.48 7.00 -13.96
N PRO A 52 -6.16 5.96 -14.74
CA PRO A 52 -6.71 4.62 -14.48
C PRO A 52 -6.23 4.12 -13.10
N VAL A 53 -6.99 3.17 -12.52
CA VAL A 53 -6.72 2.65 -11.16
C VAL A 53 -5.29 2.09 -11.02
N GLY A 54 -4.76 1.46 -12.07
CA GLY A 54 -3.35 1.01 -12.09
C GLY A 54 -2.34 2.15 -11.95
N GLY A 55 -2.64 3.33 -12.53
CA GLY A 55 -1.82 4.53 -12.37
C GLY A 55 -1.86 5.09 -10.95
N THR A 56 -3.01 5.02 -10.29
CA THR A 56 -3.16 5.42 -8.88
C THR A 56 -2.30 4.55 -7.95
N ILE A 57 -2.30 3.22 -8.17
CA ILE A 57 -1.44 2.28 -7.42
C ILE A 57 0.04 2.62 -7.64
N PHE A 58 0.42 2.91 -8.89
CA PHE A 58 1.79 3.28 -9.21
C PHE A 58 2.22 4.56 -8.50
N ILE A 59 1.38 5.61 -8.48
CA ILE A 59 1.65 6.85 -7.74
C ILE A 59 1.79 6.58 -6.24
N ALA A 60 0.88 5.80 -5.65
CA ALA A 60 0.98 5.42 -4.24
C ALA A 60 2.28 4.68 -3.93
N ALA A 61 2.70 3.75 -4.79
CA ALA A 61 3.97 3.04 -4.65
C ALA A 61 5.18 3.99 -4.74
N VAL A 62 5.16 4.96 -5.66
CA VAL A 62 6.24 5.96 -5.79
C VAL A 62 6.32 6.84 -4.54
N VAL A 63 5.19 7.27 -3.99
CA VAL A 63 5.14 8.05 -2.74
C VAL A 63 5.75 7.25 -1.59
N ILE A 64 5.35 5.98 -1.43
CA ILE A 64 5.92 5.11 -0.39
C ILE A 64 7.43 4.92 -0.59
N LEU A 65 7.89 4.72 -1.83
CA LEU A 65 9.32 4.57 -2.12
C LEU A 65 10.10 5.85 -1.80
N ALA A 66 9.53 7.04 -2.05
CA ALA A 66 10.14 8.32 -1.69
C ALA A 66 10.29 8.45 -0.15
N ASP A 67 9.27 8.05 0.60
CA ASP A 67 9.33 8.04 2.06
C ASP A 67 10.35 7.03 2.60
N MET A 68 10.41 5.83 2.01
CA MET A 68 11.41 4.82 2.37
C MET A 68 12.84 5.28 2.05
N TYR A 69 13.02 5.99 0.94
CA TYR A 69 14.32 6.57 0.58
C TYR A 69 14.77 7.64 1.60
N ALA A 70 13.84 8.45 2.10
CA ALA A 70 14.14 9.43 3.15
C ALA A 70 14.53 8.77 4.48
N LEU A 71 14.03 7.55 4.76
CA LEU A 71 14.37 6.80 5.96
C LEU A 71 15.73 6.08 5.82
N SER A 72 15.89 5.30 4.75
CA SER A 72 17.11 4.52 4.49
C SER A 72 17.10 3.97 3.05
N ILE A 73 18.27 4.01 2.38
CA ILE A 73 18.44 3.46 1.04
C ILE A 73 18.21 1.94 1.02
N GLU A 74 18.63 1.23 2.06
CA GLU A 74 18.50 -0.21 2.18
C GLU A 74 17.04 -0.63 2.26
N VAL A 75 16.24 0.08 3.07
CA VAL A 75 14.80 -0.16 3.18
C VAL A 75 14.08 0.18 1.89
N CYS A 76 14.47 1.27 1.21
CA CYS A 76 13.95 1.62 -0.10
C CYS A 76 14.20 0.53 -1.14
N LEU A 77 15.37 -0.10 -1.13
CA LEU A 77 15.71 -1.19 -2.05
C LEU A 77 14.83 -2.43 -1.81
N VAL A 78 14.61 -2.80 -0.55
CA VAL A 78 13.69 -3.90 -0.17
C VAL A 78 12.26 -3.56 -0.58
N ALA A 79 11.80 -2.34 -0.32
CA ALA A 79 10.48 -1.85 -0.72
C ALA A 79 10.30 -1.88 -2.24
N LEU A 80 11.29 -1.43 -3.00
CA LEU A 80 11.25 -1.44 -4.45
C LEU A 80 11.12 -2.86 -5.00
N LEU A 81 11.91 -3.80 -4.49
CA LEU A 81 11.83 -5.21 -4.89
C LEU A 81 10.44 -5.79 -4.58
N LEU A 82 9.90 -5.51 -3.39
CA LEU A 82 8.57 -5.92 -2.98
C LEU A 82 7.50 -5.35 -3.92
N PHE A 83 7.54 -4.04 -4.22
CA PHE A 83 6.55 -3.40 -5.10
C PHE A 83 6.63 -3.89 -6.54
N VAL A 84 7.83 -4.15 -7.07
CA VAL A 84 8.00 -4.76 -8.38
C VAL A 84 7.33 -6.13 -8.42
N LEU A 85 7.53 -6.96 -7.39
CA LEU A 85 6.92 -8.27 -7.28
C LEU A 85 5.38 -8.17 -7.21
N ILE A 86 4.87 -7.29 -6.34
CA ILE A 86 3.43 -7.02 -6.21
C ILE A 86 2.85 -6.52 -7.53
N TYR A 87 3.54 -5.61 -8.22
CA TYR A 87 3.12 -5.07 -9.50
C TYR A 87 2.96 -6.16 -10.56
N PHE A 88 3.92 -7.09 -10.67
CA PHE A 88 3.83 -8.24 -11.56
C PHE A 88 2.64 -9.15 -11.23
N ILE A 89 2.44 -9.47 -9.95
CA ILE A 89 1.31 -10.29 -9.49
C ILE A 89 -0.01 -9.57 -9.80
N TYR A 90 -0.13 -8.29 -9.45
CA TYR A 90 -1.32 -7.49 -9.68
C TYR A 90 -1.69 -7.43 -11.17
N PHE A 91 -0.74 -7.07 -12.05
CA PHE A 91 -1.02 -6.99 -13.49
C PHE A 91 -1.35 -8.34 -14.11
N ARG A 92 -0.80 -9.42 -13.56
CA ARG A 92 -1.04 -10.78 -14.07
C ARG A 92 -2.42 -11.30 -13.70
N PHE A 93 -2.88 -11.04 -12.48
CA PHE A 93 -4.05 -11.72 -11.92
C PHE A 93 -5.26 -10.79 -11.69
N ALA A 94 -5.06 -9.53 -11.34
CA ALA A 94 -6.15 -8.64 -10.92
C ALA A 94 -6.05 -7.21 -11.49
N PRO A 95 -5.83 -7.00 -12.81
CA PRO A 95 -5.55 -5.67 -13.36
C PRO A 95 -6.72 -4.68 -13.25
N ARG A 96 -7.95 -5.18 -13.06
CA ARG A 96 -9.17 -4.37 -12.94
C ARG A 96 -9.56 -4.05 -11.49
N GLN A 97 -9.00 -4.76 -10.51
CA GLN A 97 -9.41 -4.73 -9.11
C GLN A 97 -8.48 -3.90 -8.21
N GLY A 98 -7.84 -2.89 -8.78
CA GLY A 98 -6.90 -2.05 -8.05
C GLY A 98 -7.49 -1.23 -6.90
N MET A 99 -8.82 -1.01 -6.89
CA MET A 99 -9.50 -0.41 -5.75
C MET A 99 -9.30 -1.23 -4.48
N GLY A 100 -9.33 -2.57 -4.57
CA GLY A 100 -9.07 -3.46 -3.44
C GLY A 100 -7.68 -3.29 -2.85
N VAL A 101 -6.65 -3.13 -3.69
CA VAL A 101 -5.26 -2.91 -3.24
C VAL A 101 -5.14 -1.62 -2.41
N LEU A 102 -5.81 -0.53 -2.85
CA LEU A 102 -5.76 0.76 -2.16
C LEU A 102 -6.64 0.81 -0.91
N LEU A 103 -7.81 0.17 -0.95
CA LEU A 103 -8.74 0.15 0.19
C LEU A 103 -8.23 -0.72 1.34
N THR A 104 -7.52 -1.81 1.04
CA THR A 104 -7.03 -2.75 2.06
C THR A 104 -6.18 -2.06 3.14
N PRO A 105 -5.12 -1.30 2.84
CA PRO A 105 -4.35 -0.59 3.87
C PRO A 105 -5.18 0.41 4.68
N ILE A 106 -6.16 1.07 4.05
CA ILE A 106 -7.03 2.03 4.72
C ILE A 106 -7.92 1.32 5.74
N CYS A 107 -8.52 0.18 5.38
CA CYS A 107 -9.40 -0.56 6.28
C CYS A 107 -8.64 -1.21 7.44
N PHE A 108 -7.40 -1.67 7.21
CA PHE A 108 -6.53 -2.09 8.30
C PHE A 108 -6.28 -0.97 9.29
N ARG A 109 -6.05 0.26 8.79
CA ARG A 109 -5.85 1.44 9.63
C ARG A 109 -7.08 1.82 10.44
N LEU A 110 -8.26 1.59 9.90
CA LEU A 110 -9.54 1.82 10.57
C LEU A 110 -9.95 0.70 11.54
N ASN A 111 -9.09 -0.33 11.73
CA ASN A 111 -9.38 -1.53 12.52
C ASN A 111 -10.60 -2.34 12.03
N ILE A 112 -10.90 -2.26 10.73
CA ILE A 112 -12.00 -3.01 10.10
C ILE A 112 -11.49 -3.83 8.90
N PRO A 113 -10.44 -4.67 9.07
CA PRO A 113 -9.77 -5.35 7.96
C PRO A 113 -10.68 -6.32 7.19
N TYR A 114 -11.66 -6.91 7.86
CA TYR A 114 -12.53 -7.94 7.28
C TYR A 114 -13.63 -7.40 6.36
N VAL A 115 -13.88 -6.10 6.36
CA VAL A 115 -14.88 -5.49 5.47
C VAL A 115 -14.47 -5.60 4.00
N ILE A 116 -13.18 -5.54 3.71
CA ILE A 116 -12.66 -5.62 2.33
C ILE A 116 -12.89 -7.02 1.73
N PRO A 117 -12.42 -8.13 2.32
CA PRO A 117 -12.64 -9.45 1.73
C PRO A 117 -14.13 -9.77 1.59
N VAL A 118 -14.96 -9.43 2.58
CA VAL A 118 -16.40 -9.65 2.49
C VAL A 118 -17.03 -8.78 1.39
N GLY A 119 -16.68 -7.51 1.31
CA GLY A 119 -17.19 -6.59 0.28
C GLY A 119 -16.75 -6.97 -1.12
N MET A 120 -15.50 -7.31 -1.31
CA MET A 120 -14.94 -7.70 -2.60
C MET A 120 -15.46 -9.08 -3.03
N GLY A 121 -15.59 -10.03 -2.11
CA GLY A 121 -16.14 -11.35 -2.40
C GLY A 121 -17.63 -11.33 -2.79
N LEU A 122 -18.40 -10.34 -2.31
CA LEU A 122 -19.81 -10.17 -2.67
C LEU A 122 -20.01 -9.37 -3.96
N LEU A 123 -19.12 -8.44 -4.29
CA LEU A 123 -19.29 -7.48 -5.38
C LEU A 123 -18.46 -7.81 -6.63
N GLU A 124 -17.37 -8.55 -6.46
CA GLU A 124 -16.40 -8.82 -7.52
C GLU A 124 -16.13 -10.32 -7.70
N GLU A 125 -15.36 -10.65 -8.72
CA GLU A 125 -15.00 -12.03 -9.05
C GLU A 125 -13.90 -12.58 -8.10
N ALA A 126 -13.71 -13.89 -8.07
CA ALA A 126 -12.71 -14.59 -7.25
C ALA A 126 -11.25 -14.09 -7.38
N TYR A 127 -10.94 -13.37 -8.45
CA TYR A 127 -9.61 -12.74 -8.64
C TYR A 127 -9.34 -11.57 -7.69
N SER A 128 -10.36 -11.05 -7.00
CA SER A 128 -10.21 -9.99 -6.00
C SER A 128 -9.34 -10.41 -4.82
N VAL A 129 -9.23 -11.72 -4.54
CA VAL A 129 -8.32 -12.30 -3.54
C VAL A 129 -6.89 -11.78 -3.74
N PHE A 130 -6.38 -11.76 -4.95
CA PHE A 130 -5.01 -11.30 -5.23
C PHE A 130 -4.82 -9.82 -4.92
N ALA A 131 -5.83 -8.98 -5.20
CA ALA A 131 -5.78 -7.55 -4.88
C ALA A 131 -5.73 -7.32 -3.37
N VAL A 132 -6.54 -8.03 -2.61
CA VAL A 132 -6.59 -7.96 -1.14
C VAL A 132 -5.29 -8.47 -0.51
N ILE A 133 -4.76 -9.60 -1.01
CA ILE A 133 -3.46 -10.14 -0.57
C ILE A 133 -2.34 -9.11 -0.80
N CYS A 134 -2.25 -8.53 -1.99
CA CYS A 134 -1.26 -7.49 -2.31
C CYS A 134 -1.38 -6.29 -1.35
N GLY A 135 -2.58 -5.79 -1.12
CA GLY A 135 -2.82 -4.68 -0.19
C GLY A 135 -2.46 -5.02 1.26
N THR A 136 -2.75 -6.25 1.69
CA THR A 136 -2.39 -6.76 3.02
C THR A 136 -0.86 -6.82 3.21
N VAL A 137 -0.14 -7.35 2.23
CA VAL A 137 1.33 -7.41 2.27
C VAL A 137 1.94 -6.01 2.35
N VAL A 138 1.42 -5.06 1.58
CA VAL A 138 1.86 -3.66 1.66
C VAL A 138 1.63 -3.10 3.06
N TYR A 139 0.44 -3.30 3.63
CA TYR A 139 0.14 -2.80 4.97
C TYR A 139 1.10 -3.34 6.03
N PHE A 140 1.30 -4.67 6.08
CA PHE A 140 2.20 -5.27 7.07
C PHE A 140 3.66 -4.88 6.85
N PHE A 141 4.08 -4.67 5.61
CA PHE A 141 5.41 -4.14 5.33
C PHE A 141 5.58 -2.73 5.92
N LEU A 142 4.63 -1.83 5.66
CA LEU A 142 4.66 -0.46 6.16
C LEU A 142 4.60 -0.40 7.70
N ASP A 143 3.76 -1.24 8.31
CA ASP A 143 3.65 -1.35 9.77
C ASP A 143 4.95 -1.88 10.37
N GLY A 144 5.57 -2.86 9.74
CA GLY A 144 6.87 -3.39 10.13
C GLY A 144 8.01 -2.35 10.07
N VAL A 145 8.07 -1.58 9.00
CA VAL A 145 9.04 -0.47 8.88
C VAL A 145 8.82 0.56 9.99
N ARG A 146 7.56 0.94 10.24
CA ARG A 146 7.21 1.89 11.29
C ARG A 146 7.60 1.42 12.69
N GLN A 147 7.35 0.15 13.02
CA GLN A 147 7.72 -0.41 14.34
C GLN A 147 9.23 -0.41 14.57
N ASN A 148 10.03 -0.51 13.51
CA ASN A 148 11.49 -0.54 13.55
C ASN A 148 12.15 0.75 13.04
N GLU A 149 11.43 1.85 12.97
CA GLU A 149 11.90 3.14 12.47
C GLU A 149 13.25 3.54 13.08
N LYS A 150 13.38 3.41 14.41
CA LYS A 150 14.61 3.77 15.14
C LYS A 150 15.82 2.92 14.78
N LEU A 151 15.59 1.64 14.40
CA LEU A 151 16.65 0.73 14.00
C LEU A 151 17.01 0.92 12.53
N LEU A 152 16.03 1.27 11.70
CA LEU A 152 16.18 1.41 10.26
C LEU A 152 16.65 2.82 9.85
N GLY A 153 16.28 3.85 10.60
CA GLY A 153 16.60 5.25 10.33
C GLY A 153 17.90 5.76 10.99
N GLY A 154 18.62 4.93 11.76
CA GLY A 154 19.91 5.28 12.32
C GLY A 154 20.93 5.60 11.22
N ALA A 155 21.62 6.74 11.32
CA ALA A 155 22.64 7.18 10.37
C ALA A 155 23.63 6.05 10.09
N ALA A 156 23.80 5.74 8.81
CA ALA A 156 24.68 4.67 8.35
C ALA A 156 26.13 4.96 8.73
N GLU A 157 26.61 4.28 9.74
CA GLU A 157 28.04 4.01 9.90
C GLU A 157 28.26 2.55 9.51
N GLU A 158 28.94 2.40 8.38
CA GLU A 158 29.58 1.21 7.80
C GLU A 158 28.71 0.07 7.24
N SER A 159 29.19 -0.44 6.13
CA SER A 159 28.61 -1.50 5.26
C SER A 159 28.26 -2.84 5.95
N ALA A 160 28.65 -3.05 7.20
CA ALA A 160 28.24 -4.21 7.99
C ALA A 160 26.80 -4.10 8.54
N GLU A 161 26.31 -2.87 8.73
CA GLU A 161 24.94 -2.62 9.24
C GLU A 161 23.88 -2.66 8.12
N ALA A 162 24.25 -2.38 6.86
CA ALA A 162 23.33 -2.45 5.73
C ALA A 162 22.73 -3.85 5.56
N ASN A 163 23.55 -4.90 5.64
CA ASN A 163 23.08 -6.28 5.62
C ASN A 163 22.14 -6.59 6.80
N SER A 164 22.43 -6.03 7.97
CA SER A 164 21.58 -6.18 9.17
C SER A 164 20.21 -5.53 8.96
N LYS A 165 20.14 -4.32 8.41
CA LYS A 165 18.87 -3.60 8.12
C LYS A 165 18.02 -4.32 7.09
N ILE A 166 18.64 -4.84 6.02
CA ILE A 166 17.94 -5.65 5.00
C ILE A 166 17.38 -6.93 5.63
N VAL A 167 18.18 -7.63 6.43
CA VAL A 167 17.76 -8.86 7.12
C VAL A 167 16.64 -8.58 8.12
N VAL A 168 16.70 -7.47 8.85
CA VAL A 168 15.62 -7.07 9.77
C VAL A 168 14.32 -6.80 9.01
N ALA A 169 14.38 -6.03 7.92
CA ALA A 169 13.20 -5.73 7.11
C ALA A 169 12.57 -7.00 6.50
N LEU A 170 13.40 -7.91 5.97
CA LEU A 170 12.96 -9.19 5.42
C LEU A 170 12.42 -10.14 6.50
N ASN A 171 13.10 -10.28 7.64
CA ASN A 171 12.65 -11.12 8.73
C ASN A 171 11.34 -10.62 9.32
N GLN A 172 11.12 -9.33 9.37
CA GLN A 172 9.88 -8.76 9.85
C GLN A 172 8.72 -9.07 8.91
N LEU A 173 8.96 -9.01 7.62
CA LEU A 173 7.95 -9.37 6.62
C LEU A 173 7.67 -10.86 6.64
N LEU A 174 8.72 -11.69 6.64
CA LEU A 174 8.59 -13.16 6.58
C LEU A 174 8.31 -13.80 7.95
N GLY A 175 8.66 -13.16 9.06
CA GLY A 175 8.45 -13.68 10.42
C GLY A 175 7.12 -13.28 11.05
N ASN A 176 6.33 -12.43 10.42
CA ASN A 176 5.09 -11.92 10.99
C ASN A 176 3.97 -12.95 10.94
N LYS A 177 3.77 -13.68 12.05
CA LYS A 177 2.72 -14.70 12.18
C LYS A 177 1.31 -14.13 12.01
N GLU A 178 1.08 -12.89 12.43
CA GLU A 178 -0.21 -12.23 12.27
C GLU A 178 -0.53 -12.00 10.80
N MET A 179 0.45 -11.64 9.98
CA MET A 179 0.27 -11.50 8.54
C MET A 179 -0.22 -12.81 7.91
N TYR A 180 0.42 -13.94 8.23
CA TYR A 180 0.01 -15.25 7.68
C TYR A 180 -1.37 -15.66 8.15
N LEU A 181 -1.71 -15.41 9.41
CA LEU A 181 -3.06 -15.69 9.94
C LEU A 181 -4.11 -14.84 9.23
N VAL A 182 -3.87 -13.54 9.07
CA VAL A 182 -4.80 -12.64 8.38
C VAL A 182 -4.94 -13.01 6.91
N LEU A 183 -3.83 -13.31 6.21
CA LEU A 183 -3.87 -13.78 4.82
C LEU A 183 -4.65 -15.10 4.69
N GLY A 184 -4.46 -16.04 5.62
CA GLY A 184 -5.21 -17.30 5.64
C GLY A 184 -6.70 -17.09 5.85
N ILE A 185 -7.09 -16.27 6.81
CA ILE A 185 -8.50 -15.91 7.06
C ILE A 185 -9.10 -15.21 5.85
N MET A 186 -8.41 -14.21 5.28
CA MET A 186 -8.88 -13.49 4.11
C MET A 186 -9.05 -14.40 2.87
N ALA A 187 -8.14 -15.34 2.66
CA ALA A 187 -8.24 -16.31 1.56
C ALA A 187 -9.41 -17.29 1.73
N VAL A 188 -9.83 -17.57 2.96
CA VAL A 188 -10.97 -18.46 3.25
C VAL A 188 -12.30 -17.71 3.19
N THR A 189 -12.30 -16.40 3.48
CA THR A 189 -13.53 -15.58 3.51
C THR A 189 -13.91 -14.98 2.15
N LEU A 190 -13.02 -15.02 1.17
CA LEU A 190 -13.24 -14.65 -0.24
C LEU A 190 -13.64 -15.84 -1.09
#